data_3652f6c5383873e5b724a634775cf9fd
#
_entry.id   3652f6c5383873e5b724a634775cf9fd
#
_cell.length_a   1.000
_cell.length_b   1.000
_cell.length_c   1.000
_cell.angle_alpha   90.00
_cell.angle_beta   90.00
_cell.angle_gamma   90.00
#
_symmetry.space_group_name_H-M   'P 1'
#
loop_
_entity.id
_entity.type
_entity.pdbx_description
1 polymer ?
#
loop_
_entity_poly.entity_id
_entity_poly.type
_entity_poly.pdbx_seq_one_letter_code
_entity_poly.pdbx_strand_id
1 'polypeptide(L)'
;MKILLSVCGSISAYKSLDIARGLVNNGHQVKVVLTRGALKFVVPEVFTYLGVEAVYLEDADFNHKNVLHVDLARWCDTLVIAPLSANTLSRLAQGAANDLLSSIFLALEPEKTISIFPAMNSLMLKHPFTVENLAQLKKLKTLNNVFVSLTNAGVLACNEVGVGKLPNVSEILELIPTLKAPFTESAVRSKIVISTGATIAPLDPVRYLTNSSSGITGYHLAVAALKRGHNVSVIAGRNAASELDLLAKHPNFKLTRITTVSELHDAVHAELNQASAYLSAAAISDIEFDISTEKIKKENINDKLLVKKATDVLKTVIDARIPNLKIVGFAAETDLSDAVLTKKFNSKPVDLLVGTKVNNGLAANSEILGFNVNQANYRFMEKGMITLERSLTKSELAEIILQRINL
;
A
#
# COMPACT_ATOMS: atom_id res chain seq x y z
N MET A 1 0.52 20.31 -3.66
CA MET A 1 -0.62 20.08 -4.57
C MET A 1 -1.85 20.81 -4.06
N LYS A 2 -2.79 21.13 -4.94
CA LYS A 2 -4.12 21.65 -4.60
C LYS A 2 -5.10 20.48 -4.47
N ILE A 3 -5.54 20.18 -3.26
CA ILE A 3 -6.40 19.03 -2.96
C ILE A 3 -7.79 19.51 -2.55
N LEU A 4 -8.81 19.02 -3.27
CA LEU A 4 -10.19 19.21 -2.88
C LEU A 4 -10.67 17.96 -2.13
N LEU A 5 -10.78 18.05 -0.80
CA LEU A 5 -11.25 16.97 0.05
C LEU A 5 -12.78 17.04 0.20
N SER A 6 -13.49 16.04 -0.29
CA SER A 6 -14.92 15.92 -0.07
C SER A 6 -15.25 14.90 0.99
N VAL A 7 -16.12 15.25 1.93
CA VAL A 7 -16.52 14.43 3.07
C VAL A 7 -18.01 14.11 2.99
N CYS A 8 -18.34 12.83 2.98
CA CYS A 8 -19.73 12.36 2.92
C CYS A 8 -20.22 11.83 4.28
N GLY A 9 -21.54 11.67 4.39
CA GLY A 9 -22.21 11.21 5.60
C GLY A 9 -21.92 9.73 5.89
N SER A 10 -20.91 9.48 6.69
CA SER A 10 -20.52 8.19 7.24
C SER A 10 -19.99 8.40 8.66
N ILE A 11 -20.12 7.41 9.52
CA ILE A 11 -19.50 7.47 10.85
C ILE A 11 -17.99 7.76 10.77
N SER A 12 -17.32 7.30 9.71
CA SER A 12 -15.89 7.53 9.48
C SER A 12 -15.56 8.99 9.09
N ALA A 13 -16.56 9.87 8.95
CA ALA A 13 -16.34 11.29 8.59
C ALA A 13 -15.46 12.02 9.62
N TYR A 14 -15.46 11.62 10.91
CA TYR A 14 -14.59 12.22 11.91
C TYR A 14 -13.10 12.09 11.56
N LYS A 15 -12.71 11.04 10.84
CA LYS A 15 -11.32 10.83 10.39
C LYS A 15 -10.90 11.83 9.31
N SER A 16 -11.85 12.48 8.63
CA SER A 16 -11.54 13.50 7.64
C SER A 16 -10.82 14.71 8.23
N LEU A 17 -10.96 14.95 9.52
CA LEU A 17 -10.22 15.99 10.25
C LEU A 17 -8.73 15.66 10.30
N ASP A 18 -8.39 14.41 10.63
CA ASP A 18 -6.99 13.95 10.63
C ASP A 18 -6.41 13.87 9.22
N ILE A 19 -7.23 13.48 8.22
CA ILE A 19 -6.84 13.50 6.81
C ILE A 19 -6.53 14.95 6.38
N ALA A 20 -7.41 15.90 6.65
CA ALA A 20 -7.20 17.31 6.30
C ALA A 20 -5.93 17.87 6.96
N ARG A 21 -5.76 17.64 8.27
CA ARG A 21 -4.57 18.05 9.02
C ARG A 21 -3.30 17.43 8.44
N GLY A 22 -3.31 16.12 8.13
CA GLY A 22 -2.16 15.44 7.54
C GLY A 22 -1.81 15.99 6.17
N LEU A 23 -2.78 16.28 5.32
CA LEU A 23 -2.56 16.88 4.00
C LEU A 23 -1.95 18.29 4.11
N VAL A 24 -2.45 19.14 5.03
CA VAL A 24 -1.90 20.48 5.28
C VAL A 24 -0.47 20.39 5.81
N ASN A 25 -0.19 19.50 6.78
CA ASN A 25 1.14 19.29 7.35
C ASN A 25 2.15 18.77 6.31
N ASN A 26 1.68 18.04 5.30
CA ASN A 26 2.50 17.58 4.16
C ASN A 26 2.70 18.69 3.09
N GLY A 27 2.31 19.95 3.37
CA GLY A 27 2.54 21.09 2.50
C GLY A 27 1.55 21.21 1.32
N HIS A 28 0.37 20.58 1.42
CA HIS A 28 -0.67 20.68 0.39
C HIS A 28 -1.62 21.85 0.68
N GLN A 29 -2.10 22.52 -0.38
CA GLN A 29 -3.23 23.45 -0.29
C GLN A 29 -4.51 22.62 -0.29
N VAL A 30 -5.33 22.79 0.76
CA VAL A 30 -6.53 21.95 0.95
C VAL A 30 -7.76 22.84 1.02
N LYS A 31 -8.78 22.52 0.21
CA LYS A 31 -10.14 23.00 0.36
C LYS A 31 -11.06 21.82 0.65
N VAL A 32 -12.15 22.08 1.39
CA VAL A 32 -13.05 21.00 1.84
C VAL A 32 -14.47 21.26 1.32
N VAL A 33 -15.13 20.18 0.86
CA VAL A 33 -16.57 20.19 0.54
C VAL A 33 -17.27 19.22 1.48
N LEU A 34 -18.27 19.67 2.22
CA LEU A 34 -19.06 18.87 3.15
C LEU A 34 -20.46 18.63 2.60
N THR A 35 -20.84 17.36 2.45
CA THR A 35 -22.23 17.02 2.17
C THR A 35 -23.11 17.24 3.39
N ARG A 36 -24.42 17.43 3.21
CA ARG A 36 -25.39 17.53 4.34
C ARG A 36 -25.28 16.33 5.30
N GLY A 37 -24.98 15.15 4.76
CA GLY A 37 -24.77 13.96 5.57
C GLY A 37 -23.53 14.05 6.46
N ALA A 38 -22.47 14.72 6.00
CA ALA A 38 -21.23 14.90 6.75
C ALA A 38 -21.42 15.79 7.98
N LEU A 39 -22.26 16.81 7.88
CA LEU A 39 -22.57 17.75 8.97
C LEU A 39 -23.20 17.11 10.21
N LYS A 40 -23.64 15.85 10.12
CA LYS A 40 -24.08 15.05 11.28
C LYS A 40 -22.92 14.49 12.11
N PHE A 41 -21.69 14.55 11.58
CA PHE A 41 -20.52 13.92 12.17
C PHE A 41 -19.34 14.87 12.37
N VAL A 42 -19.27 15.94 11.60
CA VAL A 42 -18.18 16.94 11.66
C VAL A 42 -18.73 18.36 11.55
N VAL A 43 -18.01 19.30 12.17
CA VAL A 43 -18.36 20.71 12.19
C VAL A 43 -17.41 21.45 11.24
N PRO A 44 -17.93 22.28 10.30
CA PRO A 44 -17.12 22.99 9.29
C PRO A 44 -15.98 23.83 9.89
N GLU A 45 -16.24 24.53 11.00
CA GLU A 45 -15.30 25.42 11.67
C GLU A 45 -14.02 24.70 12.12
N VAL A 46 -14.09 23.40 12.47
CA VAL A 46 -12.93 22.64 12.89
C VAL A 46 -11.89 22.53 11.77
N PHE A 47 -12.32 22.35 10.52
CA PHE A 47 -11.40 22.30 9.37
C PHE A 47 -10.62 23.61 9.21
N THR A 48 -11.24 24.75 9.46
CA THR A 48 -10.58 26.07 9.38
C THR A 48 -9.42 26.15 10.38
N TYR A 49 -9.60 25.67 11.62
CA TYR A 49 -8.54 25.61 12.64
C TYR A 49 -7.43 24.62 12.29
N LEU A 50 -7.67 23.68 11.38
CA LEU A 50 -6.66 22.73 10.91
C LEU A 50 -5.79 23.25 9.75
N GLY A 51 -5.98 24.51 9.33
CA GLY A 51 -5.22 25.16 8.25
C GLY A 51 -5.77 24.91 6.85
N VAL A 52 -7.02 24.48 6.73
CA VAL A 52 -7.72 24.34 5.44
C VAL A 52 -8.04 25.75 4.89
N GLU A 53 -7.77 25.98 3.59
CA GLU A 53 -7.97 27.31 2.97
C GLU A 53 -9.44 27.76 2.92
N ALA A 54 -10.36 26.83 2.69
CA ALA A 54 -11.79 27.12 2.63
C ALA A 54 -12.62 25.84 2.86
N VAL A 55 -13.82 26.02 3.41
CA VAL A 55 -14.82 24.96 3.60
C VAL A 55 -16.12 25.37 2.89
N TYR A 56 -16.64 24.49 2.05
CA TYR A 56 -17.88 24.70 1.29
C TYR A 56 -18.92 23.65 1.70
N LEU A 57 -20.17 24.07 1.77
CA LEU A 57 -21.31 23.20 2.04
C LEU A 57 -21.96 22.73 0.74
N GLU A 58 -22.73 21.66 0.80
CA GLU A 58 -23.40 21.01 -0.34
C GLU A 58 -24.23 21.95 -1.24
N ASP A 59 -24.83 23.00 -0.65
CA ASP A 59 -25.69 23.99 -1.31
C ASP A 59 -24.98 25.29 -1.63
N ALA A 60 -23.66 25.39 -1.41
CA ALA A 60 -22.92 26.65 -1.59
C ALA A 60 -22.89 27.15 -3.04
N ASP A 61 -23.06 26.27 -4.03
CA ASP A 61 -22.98 26.61 -5.45
C ASP A 61 -23.97 27.70 -5.86
N PHE A 62 -25.12 27.73 -5.21
CA PHE A 62 -26.18 28.71 -5.51
C PHE A 62 -26.01 30.09 -4.82
N ASN A 63 -25.07 30.19 -3.89
CA ASN A 63 -24.81 31.37 -3.07
C ASN A 63 -23.54 32.14 -3.47
N HIS A 64 -22.85 31.71 -4.53
CA HIS A 64 -21.61 32.30 -5.01
C HIS A 64 -21.83 33.21 -6.23
N LYS A 65 -20.98 34.26 -6.34
CA LYS A 65 -21.00 35.18 -7.50
C LYS A 65 -20.57 34.51 -8.80
N ASN A 66 -19.72 33.45 -8.69
CA ASN A 66 -19.19 32.63 -9.78
C ASN A 66 -19.82 31.24 -9.74
N VAL A 67 -19.62 30.47 -10.79
CA VAL A 67 -20.05 29.06 -10.88
C VAL A 67 -19.07 28.22 -10.06
N LEU A 68 -19.35 28.07 -8.76
CA LEU A 68 -18.43 27.57 -7.76
C LEU A 68 -17.90 26.15 -8.08
N HIS A 69 -18.79 25.26 -8.57
CA HIS A 69 -18.36 23.90 -8.92
C HIS A 69 -17.32 23.89 -10.05
N VAL A 70 -17.42 24.80 -11.04
CA VAL A 70 -16.44 24.94 -12.11
C VAL A 70 -15.12 25.49 -11.58
N ASP A 71 -15.20 26.53 -10.70
CA ASP A 71 -14.01 27.13 -10.11
C ASP A 71 -13.24 26.13 -9.24
N LEU A 72 -13.93 25.31 -8.45
CA LEU A 72 -13.31 24.27 -7.61
C LEU A 72 -12.76 23.11 -8.46
N ALA A 73 -13.47 22.69 -9.50
CA ALA A 73 -13.01 21.68 -10.42
C ALA A 73 -11.72 22.11 -11.15
N ARG A 74 -11.62 23.39 -11.56
CA ARG A 74 -10.40 23.96 -12.18
C ARG A 74 -9.27 24.16 -11.16
N TRP A 75 -9.60 24.60 -9.95
CA TRP A 75 -8.61 24.88 -8.91
C TRP A 75 -7.86 23.65 -8.44
N CYS A 76 -8.57 22.53 -8.21
CA CYS A 76 -7.93 21.36 -7.64
C CYS A 76 -7.05 20.62 -8.65
N ASP A 77 -5.97 20.05 -8.16
CA ASP A 77 -5.16 19.07 -8.86
C ASP A 77 -5.76 17.67 -8.75
N THR A 78 -6.37 17.38 -7.60
CA THR A 78 -7.00 16.10 -7.31
C THR A 78 -8.25 16.30 -6.45
N LEU A 79 -9.30 15.53 -6.76
CA LEU A 79 -10.48 15.39 -5.92
C LEU A 79 -10.30 14.12 -5.05
N VAL A 80 -10.38 14.30 -3.73
CA VAL A 80 -10.35 13.22 -2.75
C VAL A 80 -11.70 13.11 -2.10
N ILE A 81 -12.35 11.94 -2.17
CA ILE A 81 -13.64 11.68 -1.52
C ILE A 81 -13.40 10.69 -0.39
N ALA A 82 -13.30 11.18 0.84
CA ALA A 82 -12.97 10.39 2.03
C ALA A 82 -13.71 10.89 3.29
N PRO A 83 -14.70 10.11 3.79
CA PRO A 83 -15.27 8.87 3.24
C PRO A 83 -16.26 9.11 2.11
N LEU A 84 -16.46 8.11 1.23
CA LEU A 84 -17.59 8.04 0.31
C LEU A 84 -18.71 7.20 0.93
N SER A 85 -19.91 7.77 1.08
CA SER A 85 -21.10 7.03 1.51
C SER A 85 -21.82 6.35 0.35
N ALA A 86 -22.64 5.33 0.63
CA ALA A 86 -23.44 4.64 -0.39
C ALA A 86 -24.40 5.59 -1.14
N ASN A 87 -24.98 6.58 -0.44
CA ASN A 87 -25.85 7.57 -1.04
C ASN A 87 -25.10 8.44 -2.07
N THR A 88 -23.93 8.95 -1.70
CA THR A 88 -23.12 9.77 -2.62
C THR A 88 -22.57 8.91 -3.76
N LEU A 89 -22.16 7.66 -3.48
CA LEU A 89 -21.75 6.69 -4.51
C LEU A 89 -22.82 6.53 -5.58
N SER A 90 -24.08 6.32 -5.17
CA SER A 90 -25.20 6.17 -6.12
C SER A 90 -25.37 7.42 -7.00
N ARG A 91 -25.32 8.61 -6.41
CA ARG A 91 -25.41 9.87 -7.17
C ARG A 91 -24.31 10.02 -8.20
N LEU A 92 -23.06 9.81 -7.80
CA LEU A 92 -21.90 9.91 -8.70
C LEU A 92 -21.96 8.89 -9.83
N ALA A 93 -22.33 7.64 -9.53
CA ALA A 93 -22.42 6.56 -10.52
C ALA A 93 -23.53 6.79 -11.56
N GLN A 94 -24.60 7.52 -11.19
CA GLN A 94 -25.70 7.87 -12.08
C GLN A 94 -25.49 9.19 -12.83
N GLY A 95 -24.37 9.90 -12.61
CA GLY A 95 -24.08 11.18 -13.25
C GLY A 95 -25.02 12.30 -12.77
N ALA A 96 -25.51 12.23 -11.53
CA ALA A 96 -26.32 13.31 -10.96
C ALA A 96 -25.49 14.59 -10.73
N ALA A 97 -26.11 15.75 -10.89
CA ALA A 97 -25.51 17.08 -10.63
C ALA A 97 -26.45 17.92 -9.74
N ASN A 98 -26.90 17.33 -8.64
CA ASN A 98 -27.89 17.95 -7.76
C ASN A 98 -27.31 18.52 -6.46
N ASP A 99 -26.01 18.48 -6.31
CA ASP A 99 -25.24 19.05 -5.21
C ASP A 99 -23.85 19.52 -5.67
N LEU A 100 -23.15 20.29 -4.84
CA LEU A 100 -21.84 20.85 -5.17
C LEU A 100 -20.82 19.75 -5.51
N LEU A 101 -20.75 18.64 -4.74
CA LEU A 101 -19.80 17.57 -4.99
C LEU A 101 -20.05 16.88 -6.33
N SER A 102 -21.30 16.50 -6.61
CA SER A 102 -21.65 15.80 -7.85
C SER A 102 -21.44 16.70 -9.08
N SER A 103 -21.72 18.00 -8.97
CA SER A 103 -21.43 18.99 -10.01
C SER A 103 -19.93 19.16 -10.25
N ILE A 104 -19.10 19.24 -9.20
CA ILE A 104 -17.63 19.25 -9.30
C ILE A 104 -17.14 17.99 -9.99
N PHE A 105 -17.63 16.80 -9.58
CA PHE A 105 -17.22 15.53 -10.12
C PHE A 105 -17.41 15.44 -11.63
N LEU A 106 -18.52 15.94 -12.15
CA LEU A 106 -18.81 15.98 -13.58
C LEU A 106 -18.03 17.06 -14.33
N ALA A 107 -17.62 18.14 -13.66
CA ALA A 107 -16.88 19.27 -14.25
C ALA A 107 -15.35 19.07 -14.24
N LEU A 108 -14.84 17.97 -13.67
CA LEU A 108 -13.41 17.71 -13.60
C LEU A 108 -12.83 17.39 -14.99
N GLU A 109 -11.70 18.02 -15.30
CA GLU A 109 -10.92 17.74 -16.50
C GLU A 109 -10.34 16.32 -16.48
N PRO A 110 -10.19 15.64 -17.65
CA PRO A 110 -9.76 14.24 -17.74
C PRO A 110 -8.38 13.95 -17.11
N GLU A 111 -7.49 14.95 -17.08
CA GLU A 111 -6.12 14.82 -16.55
C GLU A 111 -6.08 14.80 -15.02
N LYS A 112 -7.17 15.24 -14.36
CA LYS A 112 -7.22 15.32 -12.90
C LYS A 112 -7.51 13.98 -12.27
N THR A 113 -6.87 13.73 -11.14
CA THR A 113 -7.04 12.48 -10.39
C THR A 113 -8.24 12.56 -9.46
N ILE A 114 -8.99 11.48 -9.37
CA ILE A 114 -10.08 11.30 -8.42
C ILE A 114 -9.77 10.13 -7.52
N SER A 115 -9.56 10.37 -6.23
CA SER A 115 -9.28 9.34 -5.23
C SER A 115 -10.49 9.12 -4.34
N ILE A 116 -11.05 7.93 -4.36
CA ILE A 116 -12.33 7.60 -3.71
C ILE A 116 -12.09 6.53 -2.63
N PHE A 117 -12.52 6.82 -1.41
CA PHE A 117 -12.38 5.95 -0.24
C PHE A 117 -13.76 5.58 0.33
N PRO A 118 -14.37 4.46 -0.11
CA PRO A 118 -15.67 4.04 0.39
C PRO A 118 -15.63 3.69 1.87
N ALA A 119 -16.71 4.02 2.62
CA ALA A 119 -16.88 3.59 4.00
C ALA A 119 -18.37 3.43 4.34
N MET A 120 -18.78 2.19 4.56
CA MET A 120 -20.18 1.80 4.86
C MET A 120 -20.24 0.43 5.54
N ASN A 121 -21.41 0.07 6.06
CA ASN A 121 -21.64 -1.26 6.60
C ASN A 121 -21.35 -2.36 5.57
N SER A 122 -20.92 -3.54 6.02
CA SER A 122 -20.54 -4.67 5.15
C SER A 122 -21.67 -5.16 4.24
N LEU A 123 -22.90 -5.17 4.71
CA LEU A 123 -24.05 -5.57 3.90
C LEU A 123 -24.35 -4.53 2.80
N MET A 124 -24.25 -3.24 3.15
CA MET A 124 -24.38 -2.17 2.16
C MET A 124 -23.30 -2.26 1.10
N LEU A 125 -22.05 -2.55 1.48
CA LEU A 125 -20.93 -2.67 0.54
C LEU A 125 -21.13 -3.85 -0.43
N LYS A 126 -21.69 -4.97 0.07
CA LYS A 126 -21.96 -6.19 -0.71
C LYS A 126 -23.27 -6.13 -1.51
N HIS A 127 -24.10 -5.12 -1.27
CA HIS A 127 -25.39 -5.02 -1.94
C HIS A 127 -25.21 -4.88 -3.45
N PRO A 128 -25.98 -5.60 -4.30
CA PRO A 128 -25.81 -5.59 -5.75
C PRO A 128 -25.73 -4.20 -6.37
N PHE A 129 -26.60 -3.27 -5.98
CA PHE A 129 -26.55 -1.88 -6.47
C PHE A 129 -25.27 -1.16 -6.06
N THR A 130 -24.74 -1.39 -4.88
CA THR A 130 -23.47 -0.78 -4.46
C THR A 130 -22.31 -1.33 -5.28
N VAL A 131 -22.27 -2.64 -5.49
CA VAL A 131 -21.25 -3.31 -6.32
C VAL A 131 -21.30 -2.80 -7.75
N GLU A 132 -22.49 -2.66 -8.34
CA GLU A 132 -22.69 -2.13 -9.69
C GLU A 132 -22.25 -0.65 -9.78
N ASN A 133 -22.65 0.20 -8.84
CA ASN A 133 -22.25 1.61 -8.80
C ASN A 133 -20.73 1.77 -8.67
N LEU A 134 -20.06 0.95 -7.83
CA LEU A 134 -18.60 0.93 -7.75
C LEU A 134 -17.96 0.49 -9.08
N ALA A 135 -18.55 -0.49 -9.76
CA ALA A 135 -18.08 -0.94 -11.06
C ALA A 135 -18.24 0.15 -12.14
N GLN A 136 -19.34 0.93 -12.11
CA GLN A 136 -19.53 2.07 -13.01
C GLN A 136 -18.48 3.15 -12.80
N LEU A 137 -18.21 3.57 -11.55
CA LEU A 137 -17.13 4.53 -11.27
C LEU A 137 -15.76 4.02 -11.74
N LYS A 138 -15.52 2.71 -11.62
CA LYS A 138 -14.29 2.09 -12.11
C LYS A 138 -14.15 2.13 -13.64
N LYS A 139 -15.25 2.13 -14.39
CA LYS A 139 -15.24 2.27 -15.87
C LYS A 139 -14.78 3.66 -16.30
N LEU A 140 -14.96 4.69 -15.49
CA LEU A 140 -14.51 6.06 -15.78
C LEU A 140 -12.98 6.21 -15.85
N LYS A 141 -12.23 5.15 -15.57
CA LYS A 141 -10.75 5.12 -15.65
C LYS A 141 -10.19 5.58 -17.01
N THR A 142 -10.96 5.43 -18.07
CA THR A 142 -10.57 5.89 -19.42
C THR A 142 -10.79 7.37 -19.67
N LEU A 143 -11.63 8.02 -18.86
CA LEU A 143 -11.97 9.44 -18.99
C LEU A 143 -11.23 10.30 -17.94
N ASN A 144 -11.07 9.79 -16.72
CA ASN A 144 -10.37 10.44 -15.63
C ASN A 144 -9.51 9.40 -14.88
N ASN A 145 -8.43 9.82 -14.26
CA ASN A 145 -7.61 8.96 -13.40
C ASN A 145 -8.38 8.65 -12.10
N VAL A 146 -9.44 7.83 -12.17
CA VAL A 146 -10.27 7.44 -11.03
C VAL A 146 -9.67 6.26 -10.31
N PHE A 147 -9.28 6.47 -9.07
CA PHE A 147 -8.88 5.45 -8.13
C PHE A 147 -9.99 5.20 -7.09
N VAL A 148 -10.43 3.96 -6.94
CA VAL A 148 -11.37 3.55 -5.90
C VAL A 148 -10.65 2.58 -4.97
N SER A 149 -10.40 3.01 -3.74
CA SER A 149 -9.76 2.20 -2.70
C SER A 149 -10.60 0.97 -2.35
N LEU A 150 -9.92 -0.08 -1.91
CA LEU A 150 -10.58 -1.14 -1.13
C LEU A 150 -10.90 -0.61 0.27
N THR A 151 -11.86 -1.24 0.92
CA THR A 151 -12.18 -0.96 2.32
C THR A 151 -11.39 -1.91 3.22
N ASN A 152 -10.98 -1.45 4.40
CA ASN A 152 -10.33 -2.32 5.37
C ASN A 152 -11.34 -3.22 6.09
N ALA A 153 -10.85 -4.38 6.54
CA ALA A 153 -11.57 -5.24 7.46
C ALA A 153 -11.35 -4.79 8.91
N GLY A 154 -12.32 -5.04 9.78
CA GLY A 154 -12.19 -4.74 11.21
C GLY A 154 -13.54 -4.56 11.88
N VAL A 155 -13.50 -4.14 13.15
CA VAL A 155 -14.72 -3.83 13.90
C VAL A 155 -15.36 -2.58 13.31
N LEU A 156 -16.60 -2.70 12.87
CA LEU A 156 -17.43 -1.62 12.35
C LEU A 156 -18.17 -0.90 13.50
N ALA A 157 -18.76 0.26 13.22
CA ALA A 157 -19.51 1.04 14.22
C ALA A 157 -20.74 0.31 14.79
N CYS A 158 -21.22 -0.75 14.13
CA CYS A 158 -22.27 -1.65 14.62
C CYS A 158 -21.75 -2.81 15.48
N ASN A 159 -20.47 -2.78 15.89
CA ASN A 159 -19.79 -3.85 16.65
C ASN A 159 -19.65 -5.20 15.90
N GLU A 160 -19.93 -5.23 14.60
CA GLU A 160 -19.69 -6.40 13.75
C GLU A 160 -18.27 -6.37 13.19
N VAL A 161 -17.64 -7.52 13.07
CA VAL A 161 -16.37 -7.66 12.34
C VAL A 161 -16.68 -7.88 10.86
N GLY A 162 -16.18 -6.97 10.01
CA GLY A 162 -16.47 -7.08 8.59
C GLY A 162 -15.65 -6.13 7.73
N VAL A 163 -15.84 -6.19 6.41
CA VAL A 163 -15.28 -5.27 5.43
C VAL A 163 -16.18 -4.03 5.29
N GLY A 164 -15.60 -2.88 4.98
CA GLY A 164 -16.36 -1.63 4.81
C GLY A 164 -15.82 -0.45 5.61
N LYS A 165 -14.75 -0.70 6.38
CA LYS A 165 -14.06 0.34 7.15
C LYS A 165 -13.20 1.21 6.24
N LEU A 166 -13.20 2.53 6.49
CA LEU A 166 -12.27 3.46 5.84
C LEU A 166 -10.82 3.01 6.09
N PRO A 167 -9.92 3.03 5.09
CA PRO A 167 -8.49 2.82 5.31
C PRO A 167 -7.94 3.70 6.43
N ASN A 168 -6.76 3.34 6.98
CA ASN A 168 -6.15 4.18 8.00
C ASN A 168 -5.74 5.52 7.41
N VAL A 169 -5.73 6.56 8.24
CA VAL A 169 -5.39 7.92 7.79
C VAL A 169 -4.01 7.98 7.14
N SER A 170 -3.02 7.29 7.72
CA SER A 170 -1.66 7.19 7.16
C SER A 170 -1.65 6.59 5.75
N GLU A 171 -2.40 5.52 5.52
CA GLU A 171 -2.53 4.88 4.19
C GLU A 171 -3.14 5.84 3.16
N ILE A 172 -4.18 6.58 3.55
CA ILE A 172 -4.82 7.59 2.69
C ILE A 172 -3.82 8.69 2.33
N LEU A 173 -3.07 9.21 3.32
CA LEU A 173 -2.09 10.28 3.13
C LEU A 173 -0.91 9.87 2.25
N GLU A 174 -0.52 8.60 2.28
CA GLU A 174 0.53 8.06 1.41
C GLU A 174 0.03 7.83 -0.02
N LEU A 175 -1.21 7.35 -0.19
CA LEU A 175 -1.78 7.04 -1.50
C LEU A 175 -2.05 8.27 -2.36
N ILE A 176 -2.60 9.35 -1.80
CA ILE A 176 -3.01 10.52 -2.57
C ILE A 176 -1.86 11.11 -3.41
N PRO A 177 -0.67 11.40 -2.84
CA PRO A 177 0.45 11.90 -3.63
C PRO A 177 0.97 10.89 -4.65
N THR A 178 0.94 9.59 -4.31
CA THR A 178 1.40 8.50 -5.18
C THR A 178 0.57 8.39 -6.44
N LEU A 179 -0.76 8.56 -6.32
CA LEU A 179 -1.70 8.46 -7.44
C LEU A 179 -1.54 9.62 -8.45
N LYS A 180 -1.00 10.74 -8.00
CA LYS A 180 -0.71 11.91 -8.84
C LYS A 180 0.77 12.08 -9.18
N ALA A 181 1.64 11.11 -8.91
CA ALA A 181 3.03 11.22 -9.29
C ALA A 181 3.12 11.72 -10.75
N PRO A 182 3.72 12.89 -11.01
CA PRO A 182 3.68 13.48 -12.33
C PRO A 182 4.30 12.51 -13.32
N PHE A 183 3.64 12.28 -14.44
CA PHE A 183 4.26 11.75 -15.63
C PHE A 183 5.25 12.81 -16.14
N THR A 184 6.35 13.03 -15.42
CA THR A 184 7.45 13.82 -15.94
C THR A 184 8.08 13.01 -17.05
N GLU A 185 7.83 13.41 -18.29
CA GLU A 185 8.39 12.78 -19.50
C GLU A 185 9.93 12.76 -19.52
N SER A 186 10.59 13.46 -18.60
CA SER A 186 12.05 13.64 -18.58
C SER A 186 12.82 12.80 -17.56
N ALA A 187 12.18 12.04 -16.67
CA ALA A 187 12.88 11.11 -15.80
C ALA A 187 13.01 9.74 -16.46
N VAL A 188 14.21 9.20 -16.56
CA VAL A 188 14.46 7.81 -16.98
C VAL A 188 13.67 6.90 -16.04
N ARG A 189 12.57 6.31 -16.54
CA ARG A 189 11.72 5.42 -15.76
C ARG A 189 12.45 4.10 -15.57
N SER A 190 12.95 3.87 -14.38
CA SER A 190 13.55 2.60 -14.00
C SER A 190 12.46 1.57 -13.70
N LYS A 191 12.70 0.32 -14.05
CA LYS A 191 11.88 -0.81 -13.62
C LYS A 191 12.44 -1.34 -12.30
N ILE A 192 11.62 -1.36 -11.26
CA ILE A 192 11.97 -1.87 -9.93
C ILE A 192 11.14 -3.12 -9.65
N VAL A 193 11.81 -4.21 -9.32
CA VAL A 193 11.20 -5.47 -8.94
C VAL A 193 11.31 -5.64 -7.43
N ILE A 194 10.21 -5.94 -6.75
CA ILE A 194 10.14 -6.09 -5.29
C ILE A 194 9.51 -7.42 -4.95
N SER A 195 10.20 -8.28 -4.19
CA SER A 195 9.57 -9.43 -3.56
C SER A 195 9.23 -9.13 -2.11
N THR A 196 8.04 -9.54 -1.63
CA THR A 196 7.58 -9.20 -0.29
C THR A 196 6.57 -10.21 0.28
N GLY A 197 6.33 -10.13 1.60
CA GLY A 197 5.50 -11.09 2.31
C GLY A 197 6.21 -12.41 2.55
N ALA A 198 5.48 -13.44 2.95
CA ALA A 198 6.03 -14.75 3.23
C ALA A 198 5.64 -15.75 2.14
N THR A 199 6.57 -16.64 1.79
CA THR A 199 6.25 -17.87 1.07
C THR A 199 5.68 -18.92 2.01
N ILE A 200 4.95 -19.86 1.46
CA ILE A 200 4.34 -20.98 2.17
C ILE A 200 5.04 -22.25 1.72
N ALA A 201 5.42 -23.10 2.69
CA ALA A 201 5.86 -24.45 2.46
C ALA A 201 4.69 -25.41 2.78
N PRO A 202 3.92 -25.88 1.78
CA PRO A 202 2.77 -26.74 2.00
C PRO A 202 3.24 -28.12 2.50
N LEU A 203 2.54 -28.67 3.50
CA LEU A 203 2.75 -30.04 3.99
C LEU A 203 1.67 -30.99 3.42
N ASP A 204 0.42 -30.55 3.49
CA ASP A 204 -0.74 -31.22 2.93
C ASP A 204 -1.82 -30.20 2.58
N PRO A 205 -3.00 -30.56 2.04
CA PRO A 205 -4.06 -29.61 1.68
C PRO A 205 -4.55 -28.71 2.82
N VAL A 206 -4.23 -29.04 4.08
CA VAL A 206 -4.73 -28.35 5.28
C VAL A 206 -3.63 -27.59 6.02
N ARG A 207 -2.39 -28.11 6.01
CA ARG A 207 -1.27 -27.61 6.83
C ARG A 207 -0.10 -27.13 6.01
N TYR A 208 0.52 -26.08 6.47
CA TYR A 208 1.71 -25.49 5.86
C TYR A 208 2.57 -24.78 6.92
N LEU A 209 3.84 -24.59 6.61
CA LEU A 209 4.74 -23.72 7.35
C LEU A 209 4.90 -22.40 6.59
N THR A 210 4.98 -21.30 7.32
CA THR A 210 5.22 -19.96 6.76
C THR A 210 5.93 -19.06 7.78
N ASN A 211 6.52 -17.98 7.30
CA ASN A 211 7.15 -16.96 8.12
C ASN A 211 6.13 -15.87 8.53
N SER A 212 6.42 -15.14 9.61
CA SER A 212 5.52 -14.10 10.16
C SER A 212 5.60 -12.76 9.41
N SER A 213 5.98 -12.73 8.14
CA SER A 213 6.10 -11.49 7.37
C SER A 213 4.76 -11.02 6.82
N SER A 214 4.37 -9.79 7.18
CA SER A 214 3.16 -9.14 6.68
C SER A 214 3.28 -8.52 5.28
N GLY A 215 4.48 -8.38 4.73
CA GLY A 215 4.71 -7.74 3.43
C GLY A 215 4.62 -6.21 3.41
N ILE A 216 4.37 -5.55 4.54
CA ILE A 216 4.22 -4.09 4.66
C ILE A 216 5.48 -3.33 4.22
N THR A 217 6.68 -3.89 4.42
CA THR A 217 7.91 -3.26 3.92
C THR A 217 7.90 -3.11 2.40
N GLY A 218 7.46 -4.16 1.68
CA GLY A 218 7.33 -4.10 0.23
C GLY A 218 6.27 -3.11 -0.24
N TYR A 219 5.20 -2.93 0.51
CA TYR A 219 4.21 -1.87 0.23
C TYR A 219 4.86 -0.49 0.28
N HIS A 220 5.57 -0.13 1.35
CA HIS A 220 6.24 1.17 1.46
C HIS A 220 7.34 1.37 0.41
N LEU A 221 8.10 0.33 0.07
CA LEU A 221 9.06 0.36 -1.03
C LEU A 221 8.37 0.65 -2.38
N ALA A 222 7.24 0.00 -2.65
CA ALA A 222 6.47 0.24 -3.86
C ALA A 222 5.91 1.67 -3.91
N VAL A 223 5.34 2.16 -2.81
CA VAL A 223 4.84 3.55 -2.70
C VAL A 223 5.96 4.56 -2.95
N ALA A 224 7.12 4.40 -2.32
CA ALA A 224 8.26 5.30 -2.49
C ALA A 224 8.80 5.31 -3.93
N ALA A 225 8.86 4.14 -4.58
CA ALA A 225 9.27 4.01 -5.97
C ALA A 225 8.26 4.64 -6.95
N LEU A 226 6.95 4.43 -6.72
CA LEU A 226 5.89 5.03 -7.53
C LEU A 226 5.85 6.55 -7.40
N LYS A 227 6.08 7.11 -6.20
CA LYS A 227 6.21 8.57 -5.98
C LYS A 227 7.33 9.20 -6.80
N ARG A 228 8.37 8.44 -7.10
CA ARG A 228 9.50 8.85 -7.95
C ARG A 228 9.29 8.58 -9.44
N GLY A 229 8.11 8.09 -9.83
CA GLY A 229 7.72 7.86 -11.22
C GLY A 229 8.24 6.55 -11.83
N HIS A 230 8.81 5.64 -11.03
CA HIS A 230 9.32 4.35 -11.53
C HIS A 230 8.21 3.37 -11.89
N ASN A 231 8.52 2.40 -12.76
CA ASN A 231 7.69 1.24 -13.00
C ASN A 231 7.97 0.17 -11.93
N VAL A 232 6.95 -0.28 -11.22
CA VAL A 232 7.11 -1.17 -10.06
C VAL A 232 6.39 -2.50 -10.30
N SER A 233 7.13 -3.60 -10.24
CA SER A 233 6.58 -4.96 -10.24
C SER A 233 6.75 -5.57 -8.85
N VAL A 234 5.65 -5.82 -8.14
CA VAL A 234 5.66 -6.47 -6.83
C VAL A 234 5.24 -7.93 -6.96
N ILE A 235 6.10 -8.82 -6.46
CA ILE A 235 5.80 -10.24 -6.30
C ILE A 235 5.57 -10.50 -4.81
N ALA A 236 4.33 -10.80 -4.44
CA ALA A 236 3.88 -10.82 -3.06
C ALA A 236 3.35 -12.19 -2.65
N GLY A 237 3.75 -12.69 -1.49
CA GLY A 237 3.13 -13.85 -0.88
C GLY A 237 1.60 -13.68 -0.79
N ARG A 238 0.82 -14.76 -0.96
CA ARG A 238 -0.64 -14.69 -0.99
C ARG A 238 -1.27 -14.01 0.22
N ASN A 239 -0.63 -14.11 1.40
CA ASN A 239 -1.07 -13.52 2.66
C ASN A 239 -0.41 -12.17 2.96
N ALA A 240 0.36 -11.60 2.00
CA ALA A 240 0.96 -10.30 2.17
C ALA A 240 -0.12 -9.20 2.18
N ALA A 241 0.24 -8.08 2.81
CA ALA A 241 -0.61 -6.94 3.09
C ALA A 241 -1.58 -6.58 1.95
N SER A 242 -2.86 -6.42 2.30
CA SER A 242 -3.93 -6.03 1.35
C SER A 242 -3.75 -4.61 0.80
N GLU A 243 -2.93 -3.79 1.45
CA GLU A 243 -2.54 -2.45 1.01
C GLU A 243 -1.88 -2.47 -0.37
N LEU A 244 -1.20 -3.56 -0.74
CA LEU A 244 -0.67 -3.75 -2.09
C LEU A 244 -1.75 -3.77 -3.17
N ASP A 245 -2.95 -4.28 -2.84
CA ASP A 245 -4.07 -4.32 -3.78
C ASP A 245 -4.62 -2.91 -4.07
N LEU A 246 -4.40 -1.93 -3.15
CA LEU A 246 -4.73 -0.52 -3.36
C LEU A 246 -3.91 0.06 -4.52
N LEU A 247 -2.65 -0.37 -4.68
CA LEU A 247 -1.75 0.09 -5.73
C LEU A 247 -2.01 -0.58 -7.09
N ALA A 248 -2.76 -1.68 -7.14
CA ALA A 248 -2.96 -2.49 -8.36
C ALA A 248 -3.60 -1.72 -9.55
N LYS A 249 -4.12 -0.51 -9.30
CA LYS A 249 -4.68 0.36 -10.35
C LYS A 249 -3.74 1.47 -10.79
N HIS A 250 -2.60 1.63 -10.13
CA HIS A 250 -1.60 2.59 -10.58
C HIS A 250 -1.03 2.13 -11.93
N PRO A 251 -0.95 2.99 -12.98
CA PRO A 251 -0.55 2.59 -14.33
C PRO A 251 0.86 2.00 -14.40
N ASN A 252 1.75 2.41 -13.48
CA ASN A 252 3.13 1.95 -13.40
C ASN A 252 3.32 0.83 -12.37
N PHE A 253 2.24 0.18 -11.91
CA PHE A 253 2.31 -0.86 -10.88
C PHE A 253 1.75 -2.19 -11.39
N LYS A 254 2.51 -3.27 -11.14
CA LYS A 254 2.10 -4.64 -11.39
C LYS A 254 2.21 -5.44 -10.10
N LEU A 255 1.16 -6.19 -9.76
CA LEU A 255 1.13 -7.10 -8.60
C LEU A 255 0.96 -8.54 -9.08
N THR A 256 1.86 -9.41 -8.65
CA THR A 256 1.79 -10.85 -8.84
C THR A 256 1.71 -11.52 -7.48
N ARG A 257 0.65 -12.28 -7.19
CA ARG A 257 0.50 -13.05 -5.97
C ARG A 257 1.07 -14.45 -6.19
N ILE A 258 1.87 -14.92 -5.23
CA ILE A 258 2.51 -16.24 -5.23
C ILE A 258 2.27 -16.95 -3.90
N THR A 259 2.49 -18.24 -3.88
CA THR A 259 2.33 -19.08 -2.69
C THR A 259 3.65 -19.70 -2.29
N THR A 260 4.34 -20.39 -3.18
CA THR A 260 5.52 -21.20 -2.90
C THR A 260 6.82 -20.49 -3.26
N VAL A 261 7.95 -21.08 -2.84
CA VAL A 261 9.30 -20.61 -3.21
C VAL A 261 9.53 -20.76 -4.71
N SER A 262 9.07 -21.85 -5.31
CA SER A 262 9.18 -22.07 -6.76
C SER A 262 8.42 -21.00 -7.56
N GLU A 263 7.16 -20.71 -7.18
CA GLU A 263 6.39 -19.65 -7.83
C GLU A 263 7.06 -18.27 -7.68
N LEU A 264 7.65 -17.99 -6.50
CA LEU A 264 8.41 -16.76 -6.28
C LEU A 264 9.62 -16.68 -7.21
N HIS A 265 10.42 -17.76 -7.30
CA HIS A 265 11.58 -17.85 -8.16
C HIS A 265 11.23 -17.52 -9.61
N ASP A 266 10.22 -18.20 -10.17
CA ASP A 266 9.82 -18.06 -11.55
C ASP A 266 9.27 -16.66 -11.83
N ALA A 267 8.42 -16.11 -10.94
CA ALA A 267 7.87 -14.78 -11.06
C ALA A 267 8.94 -13.68 -10.96
N VAL A 268 9.94 -13.82 -10.07
CA VAL A 268 11.06 -12.88 -9.98
C VAL A 268 11.86 -12.90 -11.27
N HIS A 269 12.30 -14.07 -11.73
CA HIS A 269 13.12 -14.18 -12.93
C HIS A 269 12.40 -13.68 -14.19
N ALA A 270 11.10 -13.88 -14.32
CA ALA A 270 10.29 -13.33 -15.41
C ALA A 270 10.27 -11.78 -15.43
N GLU A 271 10.39 -11.14 -14.26
CA GLU A 271 10.34 -9.68 -14.14
C GLU A 271 11.71 -9.00 -14.21
N LEU A 272 12.82 -9.73 -14.07
CA LEU A 272 14.16 -9.11 -14.05
C LEU A 272 14.62 -8.54 -15.38
N ASN A 273 13.97 -8.91 -16.49
CA ASN A 273 14.32 -8.33 -17.81
C ASN A 273 14.11 -6.82 -17.78
N GLN A 274 15.17 -6.07 -18.14
CA GLN A 274 15.22 -4.60 -18.10
C GLN A 274 14.99 -3.98 -16.71
N ALA A 275 15.09 -4.75 -15.63
CA ALA A 275 15.01 -4.20 -14.29
C ALA A 275 16.30 -3.43 -13.93
N SER A 276 16.12 -2.26 -13.32
CA SER A 276 17.21 -1.46 -12.76
C SER A 276 17.55 -1.85 -11.31
N ALA A 277 16.54 -2.39 -10.58
CA ALA A 277 16.74 -2.86 -9.23
C ALA A 277 15.84 -4.06 -8.88
N TYR A 278 16.37 -4.94 -8.01
CA TYR A 278 15.63 -5.99 -7.32
C TYR A 278 15.73 -5.80 -5.80
N LEU A 279 14.59 -5.63 -5.13
CA LEU A 279 14.50 -5.45 -3.68
C LEU A 279 13.92 -6.72 -3.06
N SER A 280 14.76 -7.56 -2.43
CA SER A 280 14.39 -8.87 -1.91
C SER A 280 13.88 -8.78 -0.46
N ALA A 281 12.68 -8.23 -0.26
CA ALA A 281 12.06 -8.04 1.05
C ALA A 281 11.10 -9.18 1.46
N ALA A 282 11.01 -10.26 0.68
CA ALA A 282 10.22 -11.42 1.02
C ALA A 282 10.89 -12.26 2.12
N ALA A 283 10.09 -12.78 3.05
CA ALA A 283 10.51 -13.78 4.01
C ALA A 283 10.34 -15.18 3.38
N ILE A 284 11.39 -15.62 2.69
CA ILE A 284 11.39 -16.87 1.92
C ILE A 284 11.63 -18.03 2.87
N SER A 285 10.91 -19.14 2.71
CA SER A 285 11.16 -20.37 3.45
C SER A 285 12.48 -21.00 3.01
N ASP A 286 13.33 -21.38 3.97
CA ASP A 286 14.57 -22.12 3.71
C ASP A 286 14.31 -23.61 3.48
N ILE A 287 13.09 -24.07 3.75
CA ILE A 287 12.71 -25.49 3.67
C ILE A 287 11.43 -25.69 2.86
N GLU A 288 11.34 -26.85 2.23
CA GLU A 288 10.18 -27.39 1.54
C GLU A 288 9.87 -28.80 2.05
N PHE A 289 8.62 -29.23 1.87
CA PHE A 289 8.17 -30.57 2.19
C PHE A 289 7.83 -31.35 0.93
N ASP A 290 7.88 -32.68 1.01
CA ASP A 290 7.19 -33.54 0.04
C ASP A 290 5.68 -33.42 0.29
N ILE A 291 4.98 -32.78 -0.63
CA ILE A 291 3.56 -32.43 -0.46
C ILE A 291 2.70 -33.69 -0.53
N SER A 292 1.97 -33.97 0.55
CA SER A 292 0.92 -34.99 0.51
C SER A 292 -0.32 -34.48 -0.23
N THR A 293 -0.87 -35.29 -1.13
CA THR A 293 -2.12 -34.98 -1.86
C THR A 293 -3.36 -35.10 -0.96
N GLU A 294 -3.22 -35.83 0.16
CA GLU A 294 -4.29 -36.00 1.15
C GLU A 294 -3.85 -35.49 2.52
N LYS A 295 -4.83 -35.12 3.36
CA LYS A 295 -4.56 -34.74 4.75
C LYS A 295 -3.88 -35.89 5.49
N ILE A 296 -2.68 -35.67 5.99
CA ILE A 296 -1.95 -36.65 6.81
C ILE A 296 -2.74 -36.92 8.10
N LYS A 297 -3.18 -38.17 8.30
CA LYS A 297 -3.93 -38.58 9.50
C LYS A 297 -2.99 -38.62 10.70
N LYS A 298 -3.57 -38.46 11.92
CA LYS A 298 -2.78 -38.47 13.17
C LYS A 298 -1.94 -39.76 13.35
N GLU A 299 -2.48 -40.88 12.92
CA GLU A 299 -1.87 -42.17 13.01
C GLU A 299 -0.60 -42.30 12.11
N ASN A 300 -0.52 -41.48 11.06
CA ASN A 300 0.57 -41.47 10.08
C ASN A 300 1.60 -40.37 10.32
N ILE A 301 1.46 -39.63 11.43
CA ILE A 301 2.45 -38.62 11.82
C ILE A 301 3.61 -39.32 12.47
N ASN A 302 4.71 -39.50 11.72
CA ASN A 302 5.94 -39.98 12.25
C ASN A 302 6.69 -38.86 13.00
N ASP A 303 7.56 -39.20 13.94
CA ASP A 303 8.36 -38.28 14.75
C ASP A 303 9.33 -37.41 13.91
N LYS A 304 9.45 -37.66 12.61
CA LYS A 304 10.34 -36.95 11.69
C LYS A 304 9.58 -36.49 10.45
N LEU A 305 9.51 -35.18 10.25
CA LEU A 305 9.12 -34.60 8.97
C LEU A 305 10.34 -34.58 8.04
N LEU A 306 10.18 -35.13 6.84
CA LEU A 306 11.21 -35.02 5.80
C LEU A 306 11.15 -33.59 5.21
N VAL A 307 12.23 -32.86 5.43
CA VAL A 307 12.40 -31.50 4.89
C VAL A 307 13.46 -31.51 3.79
N LYS A 308 13.21 -30.72 2.75
CA LYS A 308 14.16 -30.42 1.68
C LYS A 308 14.62 -28.97 1.81
N LYS A 309 15.84 -28.68 1.38
CA LYS A 309 16.31 -27.31 1.28
C LYS A 309 15.59 -26.63 0.11
N ALA A 310 14.96 -25.49 0.38
CA ALA A 310 14.32 -24.68 -0.65
C ALA A 310 15.36 -23.94 -1.51
N THR A 311 14.94 -23.51 -2.69
CA THR A 311 15.74 -22.67 -3.58
C THR A 311 16.02 -21.31 -2.96
N ASP A 312 17.27 -20.89 -2.93
CA ASP A 312 17.67 -19.55 -2.47
C ASP A 312 17.48 -18.54 -3.61
N VAL A 313 16.30 -17.95 -3.68
CA VAL A 313 15.91 -17.05 -4.77
C VAL A 313 16.84 -15.84 -4.89
N LEU A 314 17.26 -15.22 -3.77
CA LEU A 314 18.20 -14.11 -3.82
C LEU A 314 19.54 -14.53 -4.43
N LYS A 315 20.03 -15.71 -4.05
CA LYS A 315 21.27 -16.25 -4.60
C LYS A 315 21.17 -16.50 -6.09
N THR A 316 20.06 -17.05 -6.60
CA THR A 316 19.88 -17.26 -8.05
C THR A 316 19.90 -15.96 -8.84
N VAL A 317 19.35 -14.88 -8.29
CA VAL A 317 19.41 -13.54 -8.92
C VAL A 317 20.84 -12.98 -8.93
N ILE A 318 21.59 -13.12 -7.82
CA ILE A 318 23.00 -12.72 -7.74
C ILE A 318 23.84 -13.49 -8.76
N ASP A 319 23.66 -14.81 -8.83
CA ASP A 319 24.41 -15.72 -9.71
C ASP A 319 24.09 -15.46 -11.21
N ALA A 320 22.92 -14.92 -11.52
CA ALA A 320 22.52 -14.54 -12.87
C ALA A 320 23.32 -13.34 -13.46
N ARG A 321 24.02 -12.57 -12.62
CA ARG A 321 24.92 -11.47 -13.01
C ARG A 321 24.31 -10.50 -14.04
N ILE A 322 23.06 -10.11 -13.84
CA ILE A 322 22.35 -9.20 -14.76
C ILE A 322 23.06 -7.85 -14.77
N PRO A 323 23.47 -7.33 -15.94
CA PRO A 323 24.20 -6.07 -16.04
C PRO A 323 23.39 -4.89 -15.48
N ASN A 324 24.03 -4.05 -14.68
CA ASN A 324 23.48 -2.83 -14.08
C ASN A 324 22.30 -3.03 -13.13
N LEU A 325 21.94 -4.26 -12.78
CA LEU A 325 20.90 -4.55 -11.80
C LEU A 325 21.42 -4.24 -10.40
N LYS A 326 20.76 -3.31 -9.69
CA LYS A 326 21.01 -3.06 -8.27
C LYS A 326 20.25 -4.06 -7.43
N ILE A 327 20.91 -4.72 -6.48
CA ILE A 327 20.30 -5.74 -5.63
C ILE A 327 20.31 -5.27 -4.18
N VAL A 328 19.12 -5.24 -3.55
CA VAL A 328 18.94 -4.97 -2.12
C VAL A 328 18.49 -6.25 -1.42
N GLY A 329 19.29 -6.70 -0.47
CA GLY A 329 18.96 -7.83 0.39
C GLY A 329 18.47 -7.38 1.76
N PHE A 330 17.59 -8.17 2.38
CA PHE A 330 17.13 -7.95 3.76
C PHE A 330 17.57 -9.12 4.64
N ALA A 331 18.05 -8.80 5.84
CA ALA A 331 18.46 -9.75 6.87
C ALA A 331 17.65 -9.52 8.14
N ALA A 332 16.71 -10.42 8.43
CA ALA A 332 15.93 -10.43 9.66
C ALA A 332 16.57 -11.46 10.61
N GLU A 333 17.21 -11.00 11.69
CA GLU A 333 18.03 -11.82 12.57
C GLU A 333 17.67 -11.59 14.04
N THR A 334 17.82 -12.62 14.85
CA THR A 334 17.73 -12.51 16.32
C THR A 334 18.97 -11.87 16.91
N ASP A 335 20.15 -12.09 16.31
CA ASP A 335 21.40 -11.39 16.59
C ASP A 335 21.82 -10.57 15.37
N LEU A 336 21.93 -9.25 15.55
CA LEU A 336 22.27 -8.28 14.49
C LEU A 336 23.71 -7.74 14.67
N SER A 337 24.64 -8.57 15.17
CA SER A 337 26.05 -8.19 15.33
C SER A 337 26.74 -7.99 13.97
N ASP A 338 27.84 -7.22 13.99
CA ASP A 338 28.66 -6.97 12.78
C ASP A 338 29.13 -8.28 12.14
N ALA A 339 29.50 -9.27 12.95
CA ALA A 339 29.95 -10.59 12.49
C ALA A 339 28.85 -11.32 11.70
N VAL A 340 27.60 -11.28 12.18
CA VAL A 340 26.45 -11.92 11.51
C VAL A 340 26.15 -11.23 10.18
N LEU A 341 26.10 -9.88 10.15
CA LEU A 341 25.85 -9.14 8.92
C LEU A 341 26.97 -9.31 7.90
N THR A 342 28.24 -9.26 8.33
CA THR A 342 29.40 -9.49 7.47
C THR A 342 29.39 -10.89 6.87
N LYS A 343 29.08 -11.91 7.67
CA LYS A 343 28.96 -13.30 7.18
C LYS A 343 27.87 -13.41 6.12
N LYS A 344 26.69 -12.76 6.33
CA LYS A 344 25.61 -12.75 5.34
C LYS A 344 25.98 -12.03 4.07
N PHE A 345 26.58 -10.85 4.19
CA PHE A 345 27.04 -10.09 3.04
C PHE A 345 28.06 -10.87 2.19
N ASN A 346 29.02 -11.53 2.83
CA ASN A 346 30.04 -12.31 2.12
C ASN A 346 29.44 -13.55 1.43
N SER A 347 28.38 -14.14 2.01
CA SER A 347 27.70 -15.30 1.40
C SER A 347 26.77 -14.91 0.24
N LYS A 348 26.23 -13.68 0.26
CA LYS A 348 25.31 -13.12 -0.74
C LYS A 348 25.68 -11.65 -0.98
N PRO A 349 26.70 -11.37 -1.80
CA PRO A 349 27.13 -10.00 -2.05
C PRO A 349 26.05 -9.26 -2.84
N VAL A 350 25.49 -8.23 -2.22
CA VAL A 350 24.45 -7.35 -2.77
C VAL A 350 24.95 -5.89 -2.76
N ASP A 351 24.33 -4.99 -3.52
CA ASP A 351 24.69 -3.57 -3.49
C ASP A 351 24.39 -2.94 -2.12
N LEU A 352 23.27 -3.35 -1.50
CA LEU A 352 22.84 -2.89 -0.19
C LEU A 352 22.23 -4.03 0.60
N LEU A 353 22.76 -4.33 1.79
CA LEU A 353 22.15 -5.24 2.77
C LEU A 353 21.52 -4.43 3.90
N VAL A 354 20.24 -4.68 4.19
CA VAL A 354 19.47 -4.05 5.25
C VAL A 354 19.19 -5.07 6.34
N GLY A 355 19.86 -4.93 7.48
CA GLY A 355 19.68 -5.78 8.66
C GLY A 355 18.65 -5.21 9.62
N THR A 356 17.79 -6.05 10.21
CA THR A 356 16.90 -5.69 11.31
C THR A 356 16.82 -6.82 12.33
N LYS A 357 16.80 -6.45 13.61
CA LYS A 357 16.60 -7.43 14.70
C LYS A 357 15.12 -7.81 14.77
N VAL A 358 14.85 -9.12 14.85
CA VAL A 358 13.51 -9.66 14.92
C VAL A 358 13.29 -10.49 16.17
N ASN A 359 12.08 -10.37 16.73
CA ASN A 359 11.56 -11.24 17.79
C ASN A 359 10.03 -11.31 17.63
N ASN A 360 9.48 -12.51 17.68
CA ASN A 360 8.05 -12.75 17.53
C ASN A 360 7.23 -12.59 18.83
N GLY A 361 7.87 -12.29 19.94
CA GLY A 361 7.19 -12.10 21.23
C GLY A 361 6.66 -13.38 21.88
N LEU A 362 6.94 -14.57 21.34
CA LEU A 362 6.43 -15.84 21.89
C LEU A 362 7.17 -16.30 23.14
N ALA A 363 8.40 -15.83 23.38
CA ALA A 363 9.11 -16.08 24.62
C ALA A 363 8.55 -15.19 25.75
N ALA A 364 8.43 -15.73 26.97
CA ALA A 364 7.94 -14.98 28.10
C ALA A 364 8.71 -13.66 28.29
N ASN A 365 8.00 -12.55 28.44
CA ASN A 365 8.52 -11.18 28.61
C ASN A 365 9.37 -10.65 27.43
N SER A 366 9.23 -11.19 26.21
CA SER A 366 9.93 -10.68 25.05
C SER A 366 9.09 -9.66 24.27
N GLU A 367 9.70 -8.58 23.82
CA GLU A 367 9.05 -7.59 22.95
C GLU A 367 8.99 -8.11 21.51
N ILE A 368 7.89 -7.75 20.79
CA ILE A 368 7.80 -7.98 19.34
C ILE A 368 8.72 -6.98 18.65
N LEU A 369 9.68 -7.49 17.88
CA LEU A 369 10.64 -6.67 17.14
C LEU A 369 10.62 -7.01 15.63
N GLY A 370 10.84 -6.02 14.80
CA GLY A 370 11.05 -6.15 13.35
C GLY A 370 9.80 -6.44 12.56
N PHE A 371 9.20 -7.61 12.71
CA PHE A 371 7.94 -7.94 12.02
C PHE A 371 6.74 -7.32 12.75
N ASN A 372 5.76 -6.84 11.96
CA ASN A 372 4.48 -6.29 12.46
C ASN A 372 4.60 -5.07 13.38
N VAL A 373 5.74 -4.37 13.39
CA VAL A 373 5.95 -3.10 14.10
C VAL A 373 6.04 -1.94 13.09
N ASN A 374 5.62 -0.74 13.51
CA ASN A 374 5.67 0.45 12.66
C ASN A 374 7.09 1.02 12.55
N GLN A 375 7.91 0.88 13.58
CA GLN A 375 9.28 1.40 13.67
C GLN A 375 10.22 0.32 14.17
N ALA A 376 11.42 0.24 13.60
CA ALA A 376 12.45 -0.70 13.99
C ALA A 376 13.85 -0.10 13.80
N ASN A 377 14.84 -0.72 14.44
CA ASN A 377 16.24 -0.38 14.23
C ASN A 377 16.76 -1.14 13.01
N TYR A 378 17.35 -0.39 12.09
CA TYR A 378 17.93 -0.91 10.85
C TYR A 378 19.42 -0.61 10.77
N ARG A 379 20.17 -1.56 10.25
CA ARG A 379 21.60 -1.44 9.95
C ARG A 379 21.81 -1.65 8.46
N PHE A 380 22.50 -0.72 7.84
CA PHE A 380 22.75 -0.72 6.40
C PHE A 380 24.20 -1.08 6.14
N MET A 381 24.43 -2.05 5.27
CA MET A 381 25.78 -2.48 4.88
C MET A 381 25.95 -2.35 3.37
N GLU A 382 27.00 -1.66 2.96
CA GLU A 382 27.41 -1.48 1.58
C GLU A 382 28.89 -1.84 1.45
N LYS A 383 29.25 -2.56 0.39
CA LYS A 383 30.65 -3.00 0.15
C LYS A 383 31.29 -3.68 1.37
N GLY A 384 30.49 -4.41 2.15
CA GLY A 384 30.97 -5.13 3.32
C GLY A 384 31.18 -4.26 4.58
N MET A 385 30.81 -3.00 4.57
CA MET A 385 30.92 -2.06 5.71
C MET A 385 29.55 -1.57 6.15
N ILE A 386 29.35 -1.42 7.47
CA ILE A 386 28.14 -0.79 8.00
C ILE A 386 28.26 0.71 7.77
N THR A 387 27.29 1.27 7.04
CA THR A 387 27.29 2.68 6.60
C THR A 387 26.25 3.53 7.33
N LEU A 388 25.25 2.90 7.96
CA LEU A 388 24.22 3.58 8.74
C LEU A 388 23.59 2.63 9.75
N GLU A 389 23.30 3.14 10.96
CA GLU A 389 22.43 2.48 11.94
C GLU A 389 21.40 3.50 12.43
N ARG A 390 20.11 3.18 12.31
CA ARG A 390 19.05 4.13 12.65
C ARG A 390 17.73 3.43 12.96
N SER A 391 16.97 4.04 13.88
CA SER A 391 15.57 3.71 14.11
C SER A 391 14.70 4.43 13.08
N LEU A 392 13.93 3.69 12.30
CA LEU A 392 13.15 4.20 11.17
C LEU A 392 11.75 3.58 11.14
N THR A 393 10.79 4.35 10.67
CA THR A 393 9.53 3.80 10.17
C THR A 393 9.76 3.07 8.84
N LYS A 394 8.83 2.22 8.43
CA LYS A 394 8.95 1.51 7.14
C LYS A 394 8.90 2.46 5.92
N SER A 395 8.20 3.59 6.04
CA SER A 395 8.19 4.63 5.01
C SER A 395 9.55 5.31 4.88
N GLU A 396 10.16 5.76 6.01
CA GLU A 396 11.51 6.34 6.00
C GLU A 396 12.56 5.35 5.51
N LEU A 397 12.45 4.08 5.91
CA LEU A 397 13.30 3.01 5.42
C LEU A 397 13.27 2.92 3.89
N ALA A 398 12.07 2.93 3.30
CA ALA A 398 11.89 2.83 1.86
C ALA A 398 12.54 4.01 1.11
N GLU A 399 12.36 5.23 1.61
CA GLU A 399 12.97 6.43 1.03
C GLU A 399 14.51 6.38 1.07
N ILE A 400 15.08 5.95 2.21
CA ILE A 400 16.54 5.81 2.36
C ILE A 400 17.10 4.73 1.44
N ILE A 401 16.42 3.58 1.29
CA ILE A 401 16.86 2.50 0.41
C ILE A 401 16.95 2.99 -1.03
N LEU A 402 15.88 3.62 -1.56
CA LEU A 402 15.88 4.11 -2.94
C LEU A 402 16.96 5.18 -3.17
N GLN A 403 17.13 6.10 -2.22
CA GLN A 403 18.20 7.11 -2.29
C GLN A 403 19.59 6.47 -2.36
N ARG A 404 19.87 5.43 -1.57
CA ARG A 404 21.19 4.78 -1.51
C ARG A 404 21.53 3.98 -2.76
N ILE A 405 20.54 3.45 -3.45
CA ILE A 405 20.74 2.76 -4.74
C ILE A 405 20.62 3.71 -5.96
N ASN A 406 20.50 5.02 -5.71
CA ASN A 406 20.36 6.08 -6.74
C ASN A 406 19.12 5.91 -7.63
N LEU A 407 17.98 5.63 -7.02
CA LEU A 407 16.67 5.52 -7.65
C LEU A 407 15.63 6.40 -6.97
#